data_05133988010734d03aa10cef7db3db12
#
_entry.id   05133988010734d03aa10cef7db3db12
#
_cell.length_a   1.000
_cell.length_b   1.000
_cell.length_c   1.000
_cell.angle_alpha   90.00
_cell.angle_beta   90.00
_cell.angle_gamma   90.00
#
_symmetry.space_group_name_H-M   'P 1'
#
loop_
_entity.id
_entity.type
_entity.pdbx_description
1 polymer ?
#
loop_
_entity_poly.entity_id
_entity_poly.type
_entity_poly.pdbx_seq_one_letter_code
_entity_poly.pdbx_strand_id
1 'polypeptide(L)'
;EAINAFQEANVSGMIIDLRNNGGGHVISSNMLSTCIAGAACQGKVYEYYRYNDSRMATVEKTERETGKEYDTAAKKFFDEFYYGDYYGVDLRNYALNMTRLYVLVTGNTASSSEAVINTLRGLDGFTVKLIGEKTNGKNVGMEVSKFTVGNYSYELAPISFQGYNAKQVTVDKNGLAVDTACEEWDGELKDYGDR
;
A
#
# COMPACT_ATOMS: atom_id res chain seq x y z
N GLU A 1 -5.26 19.33 0.98
CA GLU A 1 -5.28 20.31 2.10
C GLU A 1 -4.17 20.00 3.11
N ALA A 2 -4.14 18.83 3.79
CA ALA A 2 -3.09 18.51 4.78
C ALA A 2 -1.67 18.53 4.20
N ILE A 3 -1.45 17.95 3.02
CA ILE A 3 -0.14 17.95 2.36
C ILE A 3 0.35 19.39 2.08
N ASN A 4 -0.54 20.28 1.63
CA ASN A 4 -0.17 21.67 1.38
C ASN A 4 0.25 22.38 2.68
N ALA A 5 -0.48 22.14 3.78
CA ALA A 5 -0.10 22.69 5.08
C ALA A 5 1.27 22.20 5.56
N PHE A 6 1.60 20.92 5.31
CA PHE A 6 2.93 20.38 5.62
C PHE A 6 4.03 20.96 4.73
N GLN A 7 3.74 21.23 3.45
CA GLN A 7 4.68 21.92 2.56
C GLN A 7 4.93 23.36 3.01
N GLU A 8 3.88 24.10 3.33
CA GLU A 8 3.95 25.49 3.84
C GLU A 8 4.74 25.56 5.16
N ALA A 9 4.54 24.57 6.03
CA ALA A 9 5.28 24.46 7.31
C ALA A 9 6.72 23.95 7.14
N ASN A 10 7.13 23.51 5.93
CA ASN A 10 8.44 22.94 5.64
C ASN A 10 8.84 21.85 6.63
N VAL A 11 7.93 20.89 6.88
CA VAL A 11 8.16 19.82 7.86
C VAL A 11 9.34 18.94 7.46
N SER A 12 10.19 18.59 8.43
CA SER A 12 11.39 17.78 8.22
C SER A 12 11.23 16.31 8.64
N GLY A 13 10.10 15.94 9.22
CA GLY A 13 9.78 14.59 9.65
C GLY A 13 8.27 14.37 9.70
N MET A 14 7.87 13.11 9.60
CA MET A 14 6.46 12.72 9.57
C MET A 14 6.22 11.50 10.44
N ILE A 15 5.12 11.56 11.18
CA ILE A 15 4.52 10.42 11.87
C ILE A 15 3.13 10.21 11.27
N ILE A 16 2.82 8.98 10.89
CA ILE A 16 1.46 8.59 10.47
C ILE A 16 0.88 7.64 11.50
N ASP A 17 -0.33 7.91 11.92
CA ASP A 17 -1.10 7.01 12.77
C ASP A 17 -1.99 6.10 11.91
N LEU A 18 -1.60 4.83 11.80
CA LEU A 18 -2.35 3.77 11.13
C LEU A 18 -2.90 2.74 12.13
N ARG A 19 -2.91 3.07 13.42
CA ARG A 19 -3.51 2.19 14.43
C ARG A 19 -4.98 1.95 14.09
N ASN A 20 -5.38 0.69 14.12
CA ASN A 20 -6.73 0.23 13.78
C ASN A 20 -7.22 0.61 12.37
N ASN A 21 -6.33 0.98 11.47
CA ASN A 21 -6.66 1.27 10.08
C ASN A 21 -6.56 -0.02 9.23
N GLY A 22 -7.70 -0.61 8.89
CA GLY A 22 -7.81 -1.86 8.11
C GLY A 22 -7.48 -1.74 6.63
N GLY A 23 -7.03 -0.57 6.17
CA GLY A 23 -6.69 -0.32 4.76
C GLY A 23 -7.84 0.35 3.98
N GLY A 24 -7.92 0.05 2.69
CA GLY A 24 -8.89 0.66 1.78
C GLY A 24 -8.46 0.51 0.32
N HIS A 25 -8.64 1.56 -0.46
CA HIS A 25 -8.29 1.55 -1.88
C HIS A 25 -6.77 1.64 -2.10
N VAL A 26 -6.24 0.80 -2.99
CA VAL A 26 -4.82 0.82 -3.39
C VAL A 26 -4.41 2.19 -3.93
N ILE A 27 -5.29 2.86 -4.65
CA ILE A 27 -5.02 4.20 -5.17
C ILE A 27 -4.71 5.20 -4.05
N SER A 28 -5.44 5.16 -2.94
CA SER A 28 -5.23 6.07 -1.82
C SER A 28 -3.86 5.84 -1.17
N SER A 29 -3.45 4.58 -1.03
CA SER A 29 -2.12 4.24 -0.51
C SER A 29 -1.00 4.65 -1.47
N ASN A 30 -1.18 4.48 -2.79
CA ASN A 30 -0.22 4.95 -3.78
C ASN A 30 -0.08 6.48 -3.74
N MET A 31 -1.18 7.22 -3.79
CA MET A 31 -1.15 8.69 -3.74
C MET A 31 -0.47 9.20 -2.47
N LEU A 32 -0.81 8.63 -1.31
CA LEU A 32 -0.19 9.01 -0.04
C LEU A 32 1.31 8.73 -0.05
N SER A 33 1.73 7.54 -0.46
CA SER A 33 3.14 7.15 -0.54
C SER A 33 3.91 8.03 -1.52
N THR A 34 3.28 8.39 -2.67
CA THR A 34 3.86 9.30 -3.66
C THR A 34 4.10 10.69 -3.08
N CYS A 35 3.11 11.25 -2.38
CA CYS A 35 3.25 12.56 -1.73
C CYS A 35 4.36 12.54 -0.67
N ILE A 36 4.45 11.48 0.13
CA ILE A 36 5.47 11.34 1.18
C ILE A 36 6.87 11.28 0.58
N ALA A 37 7.10 10.36 -0.38
CA ALA A 37 8.41 10.10 -0.95
C ALA A 37 8.85 11.16 -1.97
N GLY A 38 7.91 11.78 -2.68
CA GLY A 38 8.18 12.84 -3.62
C GLY A 38 9.17 12.43 -4.72
N ALA A 39 10.28 13.14 -4.85
CA ALA A 39 11.29 12.89 -5.88
C ALA A 39 11.90 11.48 -5.79
N ALA A 40 12.00 10.89 -4.61
CA ALA A 40 12.62 9.59 -4.40
C ALA A 40 11.86 8.44 -5.08
N CYS A 41 10.57 8.60 -5.35
CA CYS A 41 9.73 7.57 -5.96
C CYS A 41 9.43 7.81 -7.46
N GLN A 42 9.90 8.88 -8.06
CA GLN A 42 9.62 9.18 -9.46
C GLN A 42 10.12 8.08 -10.39
N GLY A 43 9.21 7.58 -11.27
CA GLY A 43 9.52 6.50 -12.21
C GLY A 43 9.84 5.16 -11.55
N LYS A 44 9.57 5.01 -10.25
CA LYS A 44 9.75 3.74 -9.54
C LYS A 44 8.43 2.98 -9.48
N VAL A 45 8.55 1.65 -9.44
CA VAL A 45 7.40 0.78 -9.23
C VAL A 45 6.90 0.95 -7.80
N TYR A 46 5.59 1.20 -7.69
CA TYR A 46 4.86 1.20 -6.43
C TYR A 46 4.61 -0.24 -5.98
N GLU A 47 3.90 -1.01 -6.81
CA GLU A 47 3.65 -2.44 -6.59
C GLU A 47 3.70 -3.24 -7.88
N TYR A 48 4.22 -4.46 -7.77
CA TYR A 48 3.99 -5.54 -8.71
C TYR A 48 2.82 -6.38 -8.22
N TYR A 49 1.91 -6.77 -9.10
CA TYR A 49 0.82 -7.69 -8.79
C TYR A 49 1.10 -9.08 -9.33
N ARG A 50 0.94 -10.06 -8.46
CA ARG A 50 0.85 -11.47 -8.83
C ARG A 50 -0.59 -11.93 -8.64
N TYR A 51 -1.23 -12.27 -9.73
CA TYR A 51 -2.62 -12.74 -9.71
C TYR A 51 -2.72 -14.22 -9.29
N ASN A 52 -3.90 -14.63 -8.80
CA ASN A 52 -4.23 -16.03 -8.59
C ASN A 52 -4.42 -16.76 -9.94
N ASP A 53 -4.40 -18.10 -9.91
CA ASP A 53 -4.42 -18.92 -11.12
C ASP A 53 -5.69 -18.69 -11.98
N SER A 54 -6.83 -18.44 -11.34
CA SER A 54 -8.09 -18.16 -12.05
C SER A 54 -8.03 -16.83 -12.82
N ARG A 55 -7.47 -15.80 -12.20
CA ARG A 55 -7.30 -14.49 -12.86
C ARG A 55 -6.25 -14.56 -13.94
N MET A 56 -5.15 -15.28 -13.70
CA MET A 56 -4.11 -15.50 -14.70
C MET A 56 -4.67 -16.20 -15.95
N ALA A 57 -5.45 -17.25 -15.79
CA ALA A 57 -6.08 -17.95 -16.92
C ALA A 57 -6.98 -17.03 -17.76
N THR A 58 -7.71 -16.12 -17.11
CA THR A 58 -8.54 -15.12 -17.82
C THR A 58 -7.69 -14.16 -18.62
N VAL A 59 -6.60 -13.67 -18.03
CA VAL A 59 -5.68 -12.75 -18.69
C VAL A 59 -4.99 -13.39 -19.88
N GLU A 60 -4.47 -14.60 -19.72
CA GLU A 60 -3.84 -15.36 -20.80
C GLU A 60 -4.81 -15.62 -21.97
N LYS A 61 -6.08 -15.89 -21.67
CA LYS A 61 -7.10 -16.02 -22.70
C LYS A 61 -7.30 -14.72 -23.46
N THR A 62 -7.46 -13.60 -22.75
CA THR A 62 -7.67 -12.28 -23.35
C THR A 62 -6.48 -11.85 -24.20
N GLU A 63 -5.27 -12.10 -23.75
CA GLU A 63 -4.07 -11.75 -24.50
C GLU A 63 -3.92 -12.59 -25.77
N ARG A 64 -4.24 -13.88 -25.71
CA ARG A 64 -4.31 -14.73 -26.91
C ARG A 64 -5.35 -14.24 -27.93
N GLU A 65 -6.53 -13.84 -27.46
CA GLU A 65 -7.60 -13.33 -28.31
C GLU A 65 -7.25 -11.96 -28.92
N THR A 66 -6.46 -11.15 -28.24
CA THR A 66 -6.02 -9.83 -28.72
C THR A 66 -4.70 -9.84 -29.50
N GLY A 67 -4.08 -11.02 -29.68
CA GLY A 67 -2.82 -11.19 -30.41
C GLY A 67 -1.58 -10.63 -29.73
N LYS A 68 -1.67 -10.34 -28.42
CA LYS A 68 -0.51 -9.99 -27.61
C LYS A 68 0.23 -11.25 -27.20
N GLU A 69 1.55 -11.24 -27.35
CA GLU A 69 2.40 -12.33 -26.90
C GLU A 69 2.52 -12.28 -25.37
N TYR A 70 2.04 -13.32 -24.70
CA TYR A 70 2.15 -13.46 -23.25
C TYR A 70 3.19 -14.50 -22.89
N ASP A 71 4.32 -14.05 -22.33
CA ASP A 71 5.37 -14.94 -21.84
C ASP A 71 5.19 -15.21 -20.34
N THR A 72 4.43 -16.28 -20.04
CA THR A 72 4.18 -16.74 -18.66
C THR A 72 5.44 -17.21 -17.94
N ALA A 73 6.47 -17.64 -18.68
CA ALA A 73 7.72 -18.14 -18.10
C ALA A 73 8.65 -17.01 -17.66
N ALA A 74 8.62 -15.87 -18.38
CA ALA A 74 9.47 -14.72 -18.09
C ALA A 74 8.85 -13.76 -17.06
N LYS A 75 7.53 -13.71 -16.95
CA LYS A 75 6.83 -12.78 -16.03
C LYS A 75 6.50 -13.44 -14.70
N LYS A 76 7.32 -13.17 -13.70
CA LYS A 76 7.05 -13.51 -12.31
C LYS A 76 5.85 -12.72 -11.74
N PHE A 77 5.64 -11.50 -12.25
CA PHE A 77 4.56 -10.60 -11.88
C PHE A 77 3.79 -10.20 -13.13
N PHE A 78 2.48 -10.04 -13.00
CA PHE A 78 1.61 -9.76 -14.13
C PHE A 78 1.53 -8.27 -14.46
N ASP A 79 1.26 -7.43 -13.45
CA ASP A 79 1.14 -5.99 -13.62
C ASP A 79 2.16 -5.22 -12.77
N GLU A 80 2.57 -4.07 -13.29
CA GLU A 80 3.43 -3.10 -12.63
C GLU A 80 2.66 -1.80 -12.45
N PHE A 81 2.54 -1.33 -11.22
CA PHE A 81 1.96 -0.03 -10.89
C PHE A 81 3.07 0.90 -10.42
N TYR A 82 3.09 2.09 -10.98
CA TYR A 82 4.09 3.09 -10.66
C TYR A 82 3.56 4.06 -9.61
N TYR A 83 4.47 4.69 -8.88
CA TYR A 83 4.11 5.78 -7.99
C TYR A 83 3.48 6.93 -8.77
N GLY A 84 2.36 7.43 -8.29
CA GLY A 84 1.64 8.54 -8.92
C GLY A 84 0.87 8.20 -10.19
N ASP A 85 0.83 6.95 -10.61
CA ASP A 85 0.25 6.49 -11.88
C ASP A 85 -1.29 6.32 -11.83
N TYR A 86 -2.00 7.27 -11.21
CA TYR A 86 -3.44 7.20 -11.13
C TYR A 86 -4.14 8.51 -11.51
N TYR A 87 -5.15 8.41 -12.36
CA TYR A 87 -6.14 9.44 -12.70
C TYR A 87 -5.61 10.76 -13.27
N GLY A 88 -4.40 10.80 -13.84
CA GLY A 88 -3.87 12.00 -14.46
C GLY A 88 -3.62 13.18 -13.51
N VAL A 89 -3.64 12.94 -12.20
CA VAL A 89 -3.27 13.97 -11.21
C VAL A 89 -1.75 14.03 -11.09
N ASP A 90 -1.18 15.18 -11.34
CA ASP A 90 0.24 15.40 -11.12
C ASP A 90 0.53 15.60 -9.63
N LEU A 91 0.97 14.52 -8.98
CA LEU A 91 1.30 14.52 -7.55
C LEU A 91 2.64 15.19 -7.22
N ARG A 92 3.44 15.59 -8.21
CA ARG A 92 4.74 16.27 -7.98
C ARG A 92 4.57 17.59 -7.23
N ASN A 93 3.43 18.27 -7.45
CA ASN A 93 3.09 19.51 -6.73
C ASN A 93 2.79 19.28 -5.23
N TYR A 94 2.59 18.04 -4.82
CA TYR A 94 2.26 17.65 -3.45
C TYR A 94 3.39 16.87 -2.77
N ALA A 95 4.60 16.92 -3.32
CA ALA A 95 5.76 16.18 -2.81
C ALA A 95 6.28 16.77 -1.48
N LEU A 96 6.40 15.93 -0.46
CA LEU A 96 7.02 16.27 0.82
C LEU A 96 8.51 15.92 0.86
N ASN A 97 8.97 15.07 -0.06
CA ASN A 97 10.36 14.63 -0.18
C ASN A 97 10.96 14.07 1.11
N MET A 98 10.16 13.33 1.87
CA MET A 98 10.64 12.65 3.07
C MET A 98 11.61 11.53 2.70
N THR A 99 12.58 11.29 3.56
CA THR A 99 13.50 10.14 3.48
C THR A 99 13.27 9.16 4.62
N ARG A 100 12.41 9.54 5.57
CA ARG A 100 12.06 8.75 6.75
C ARG A 100 10.60 8.95 7.13
N LEU A 101 9.95 7.87 7.52
CA LEU A 101 8.60 7.85 8.05
C LEU A 101 8.55 7.04 9.34
N TYR A 102 7.86 7.56 10.35
CA TYR A 102 7.46 6.80 11.53
C TYR A 102 5.98 6.46 11.41
N VAL A 103 5.61 5.24 11.74
CA VAL A 103 4.23 4.76 11.61
C VAL A 103 3.80 4.11 12.92
N LEU A 104 2.70 4.60 13.49
CA LEU A 104 2.05 3.96 14.62
C LEU A 104 1.13 2.86 14.10
N VAL A 105 1.28 1.65 14.60
CA VAL A 105 0.59 0.45 14.09
C VAL A 105 0.07 -0.45 15.21
N THR A 106 -1.00 -1.19 14.91
CA THR A 106 -1.56 -2.25 15.77
C THR A 106 -1.84 -3.51 14.96
N GLY A 107 -2.27 -4.59 15.62
CA GLY A 107 -2.70 -5.82 14.96
C GLY A 107 -3.87 -5.65 13.98
N ASN A 108 -4.58 -4.53 14.04
CA ASN A 108 -5.65 -4.16 13.11
C ASN A 108 -5.18 -3.28 11.93
N THR A 109 -3.90 -2.89 11.89
CA THR A 109 -3.31 -2.22 10.72
C THR A 109 -3.15 -3.23 9.60
N ALA A 110 -3.88 -3.05 8.48
CA ALA A 110 -4.00 -4.10 7.45
C ALA A 110 -4.05 -3.55 6.02
N SER A 111 -3.77 -4.44 5.04
CA SER A 111 -4.04 -4.21 3.62
C SER A 111 -3.34 -2.95 3.07
N SER A 112 -4.06 -1.97 2.49
CA SER A 112 -3.49 -0.74 1.94
C SER A 112 -2.69 0.08 2.95
N SER A 113 -2.97 -0.04 4.26
CA SER A 113 -2.12 0.55 5.32
C SER A 113 -0.75 -0.12 5.38
N GLU A 114 -0.70 -1.45 5.26
CA GLU A 114 0.54 -2.20 5.18
C GLU A 114 1.25 -1.98 3.84
N ALA A 115 0.48 -1.74 2.75
CA ALA A 115 1.04 -1.40 1.44
C ALA A 115 1.82 -0.07 1.49
N VAL A 116 1.32 0.98 2.16
CA VAL A 116 2.08 2.23 2.38
C VAL A 116 3.44 1.94 3.00
N ILE A 117 3.48 1.11 4.04
CA ILE A 117 4.71 0.75 4.74
C ILE A 117 5.64 -0.04 3.81
N ASN A 118 5.11 -1.09 3.18
CA ASN A 118 5.89 -2.01 2.37
C ASN A 118 6.44 -1.35 1.11
N THR A 119 5.66 -0.53 0.44
CA THR A 119 6.08 0.15 -0.80
C THR A 119 7.16 1.18 -0.53
N LEU A 120 7.04 1.98 0.53
CA LEU A 120 8.08 2.92 0.93
C LEU A 120 9.37 2.22 1.37
N ARG A 121 9.31 1.05 2.01
CA ARG A 121 10.49 0.19 2.29
C ARG A 121 11.13 -0.36 1.01
N GLY A 122 10.39 -0.41 -0.08
CA GLY A 122 10.88 -0.77 -1.41
C GLY A 122 11.80 0.27 -2.05
N LEU A 123 11.74 1.52 -1.62
CA LEU A 123 12.57 2.61 -2.14
C LEU A 123 13.97 2.59 -1.53
N ASP A 124 14.99 2.81 -2.36
CA ASP A 124 16.35 2.93 -1.88
C ASP A 124 16.55 4.27 -1.15
N GLY A 125 17.22 4.21 0.00
CA GLY A 125 17.46 5.38 0.84
C GLY A 125 16.25 5.85 1.66
N PHE A 126 15.10 5.17 1.56
CA PHE A 126 13.93 5.50 2.37
C PHE A 126 13.84 4.60 3.61
N THR A 127 13.62 5.19 4.77
CA THR A 127 13.54 4.46 6.06
C THR A 127 12.12 4.53 6.60
N VAL A 128 11.51 3.38 6.91
CA VAL A 128 10.21 3.31 7.60
C VAL A 128 10.40 2.61 8.94
N LYS A 129 10.03 3.28 10.03
CA LYS A 129 10.08 2.78 11.40
C LYS A 129 8.67 2.55 11.94
N LEU A 130 8.43 1.35 12.45
CA LEU A 130 7.15 0.96 13.02
C LEU A 130 7.21 0.98 14.55
N ILE A 131 6.20 1.57 15.16
CA ILE A 131 6.03 1.69 16.61
C ILE A 131 4.65 1.15 16.98
N GLY A 132 4.58 0.30 17.98
CA GLY A 132 3.33 -0.27 18.48
C GLY A 132 3.33 -1.78 18.48
N GLU A 133 2.35 -2.38 17.82
CA GLU A 133 2.17 -3.83 17.71
C GLU A 133 2.42 -4.32 16.29
N LYS A 134 2.72 -5.61 16.15
CA LYS A 134 2.84 -6.26 14.84
C LYS A 134 1.53 -6.13 14.05
N THR A 135 1.63 -5.78 12.77
CA THR A 135 0.47 -5.56 11.89
C THR A 135 -0.28 -6.86 11.54
N ASN A 136 -1.34 -6.77 10.78
CA ASN A 136 -2.25 -7.87 10.46
C ASN A 136 -1.63 -8.93 9.53
N GLY A 137 -0.94 -8.50 8.47
CA GLY A 137 -0.40 -9.41 7.45
C GLY A 137 -1.34 -9.67 6.27
N LYS A 138 -2.30 -8.77 6.01
CA LYS A 138 -3.16 -8.87 4.83
C LYS A 138 -2.42 -8.37 3.57
N ASN A 139 -1.68 -9.28 2.94
CA ASN A 139 -0.86 -9.00 1.76
C ASN A 139 -1.58 -9.26 0.42
N VAL A 140 -2.89 -9.40 0.43
CA VAL A 140 -3.72 -9.72 -0.73
C VAL A 140 -4.75 -8.63 -1.00
N GLY A 141 -5.10 -8.49 -2.28
CA GLY A 141 -6.11 -7.55 -2.74
C GLY A 141 -7.24 -8.24 -3.49
N MET A 142 -8.29 -7.47 -3.75
CA MET A 142 -9.54 -7.93 -4.35
C MET A 142 -9.90 -7.05 -5.53
N GLU A 143 -10.35 -7.68 -6.61
CA GLU A 143 -11.03 -6.99 -7.71
C GLU A 143 -12.53 -7.10 -7.49
N VAL A 144 -13.19 -5.95 -7.39
CA VAL A 144 -14.61 -5.87 -7.09
C VAL A 144 -15.42 -5.93 -8.37
N SER A 145 -16.35 -6.88 -8.43
CA SER A 145 -17.33 -7.02 -9.52
C SER A 145 -18.74 -6.74 -9.00
N LYS A 146 -19.47 -5.87 -9.70
CA LYS A 146 -20.87 -5.55 -9.40
C LYS A 146 -21.78 -6.13 -10.47
N PHE A 147 -22.87 -6.75 -10.05
CA PHE A 147 -23.89 -7.29 -10.96
C PHE A 147 -25.28 -7.19 -10.35
N THR A 148 -26.29 -7.24 -11.19
CA THR A 148 -27.70 -7.13 -10.78
C THR A 148 -28.47 -8.40 -11.17
N VAL A 149 -29.23 -8.92 -10.23
CA VAL A 149 -30.17 -10.03 -10.46
C VAL A 149 -31.57 -9.60 -10.01
N GLY A 150 -32.50 -9.49 -10.97
CA GLY A 150 -33.79 -8.90 -10.71
C GLY A 150 -33.67 -7.45 -10.20
N ASN A 151 -34.21 -7.16 -9.02
CA ASN A 151 -34.16 -5.83 -8.40
C ASN A 151 -33.01 -5.67 -7.39
N TYR A 152 -32.13 -6.65 -7.30
CA TYR A 152 -31.05 -6.67 -6.30
C TYR A 152 -29.69 -6.46 -6.95
N SER A 153 -28.90 -5.55 -6.38
CA SER A 153 -27.49 -5.37 -6.77
C SER A 153 -26.59 -6.12 -5.80
N TYR A 154 -25.62 -6.83 -6.36
CA TYR A 154 -24.63 -7.62 -5.62
C TYR A 154 -23.23 -7.10 -5.92
N GLU A 155 -22.36 -7.23 -4.93
CA GLU A 155 -20.95 -6.94 -5.04
C GLU A 155 -20.15 -8.17 -4.60
N LEU A 156 -19.27 -8.65 -5.46
CA LEU A 156 -18.33 -9.73 -5.16
C LEU A 156 -16.92 -9.15 -5.15
N ALA A 157 -16.17 -9.48 -4.11
CA ALA A 157 -14.80 -9.03 -3.91
C ALA A 157 -13.86 -10.24 -3.67
N PRO A 158 -13.65 -11.10 -4.68
CA PRO A 158 -12.75 -12.24 -4.55
C PRO A 158 -11.31 -11.77 -4.39
N ILE A 159 -10.53 -12.50 -3.59
CA ILE A 159 -9.07 -12.32 -3.54
C ILE A 159 -8.51 -12.71 -4.91
N SER A 160 -7.92 -11.73 -5.60
CA SER A 160 -7.44 -11.92 -6.96
C SER A 160 -5.93 -11.72 -7.12
N PHE A 161 -5.29 -10.93 -6.25
CA PHE A 161 -3.86 -10.65 -6.37
C PHE A 161 -3.14 -10.56 -5.03
N GLN A 162 -1.82 -10.63 -5.10
CA GLN A 162 -0.89 -10.33 -4.04
C GLN A 162 0.05 -9.21 -4.49
N GLY A 163 0.26 -8.20 -3.63
CA GLY A 163 1.12 -7.06 -3.91
C GLY A 163 2.57 -7.28 -3.44
N TYR A 164 3.52 -6.77 -4.20
CA TYR A 164 4.97 -6.80 -3.93
C TYR A 164 5.55 -5.42 -4.19
N ASN A 165 6.44 -4.95 -3.34
CA ASN A 165 7.11 -3.66 -3.52
C ASN A 165 8.18 -3.68 -4.64
N ALA A 166 8.83 -2.54 -4.90
CA ALA A 166 9.86 -2.40 -5.93
C ALA A 166 11.03 -3.39 -5.80
N LYS A 167 11.29 -3.91 -4.60
CA LYS A 167 12.29 -4.96 -4.32
C LYS A 167 11.71 -6.36 -4.39
N GLN A 168 10.49 -6.50 -4.88
CA GLN A 168 9.75 -7.76 -4.99
C GLN A 168 9.53 -8.45 -3.64
N VAL A 169 9.35 -7.65 -2.58
CA VAL A 169 9.03 -8.12 -1.23
C VAL A 169 7.56 -7.85 -0.95
N THR A 170 6.85 -8.88 -0.49
CA THR A 170 5.45 -8.75 -0.03
C THR A 170 5.41 -8.61 1.49
N VAL A 171 4.27 -8.14 2.00
CA VAL A 171 3.98 -8.15 3.44
C VAL A 171 3.93 -9.59 3.92
N ASP A 172 4.58 -9.90 5.05
CA ASP A 172 4.49 -11.23 5.66
C ASP A 172 3.04 -11.51 6.08
N LYS A 173 2.55 -12.71 5.82
CA LYS A 173 1.19 -13.14 6.19
C LYS A 173 0.91 -13.11 7.70
N ASN A 174 1.96 -13.06 8.51
CA ASN A 174 1.86 -12.91 9.96
C ASN A 174 2.02 -11.46 10.42
N GLY A 175 2.07 -10.51 9.50
CA GLY A 175 2.23 -9.08 9.77
C GLY A 175 3.66 -8.57 9.75
N LEU A 176 3.79 -7.26 9.65
CA LEU A 176 5.07 -6.56 9.71
C LEU A 176 5.49 -6.42 11.17
N ALA A 177 6.71 -6.87 11.49
CA ALA A 177 7.29 -6.68 12.80
C ALA A 177 7.59 -5.20 13.05
N VAL A 178 7.39 -4.75 14.28
CA VAL A 178 7.70 -3.40 14.73
C VAL A 178 9.17 -3.24 15.09
N ASP A 179 9.69 -2.04 14.91
CA ASP A 179 11.04 -1.65 15.35
C ASP A 179 11.05 -1.34 16.86
N THR A 180 9.94 -0.79 17.37
CA THR A 180 9.74 -0.50 18.80
C THR A 180 8.36 -1.02 19.21
N ALA A 181 8.35 -1.99 20.10
CA ALA A 181 7.12 -2.49 20.68
C ALA A 181 6.55 -1.47 21.66
N CYS A 182 5.25 -1.23 21.55
CA CYS A 182 4.48 -0.40 22.47
C CYS A 182 3.06 -0.94 22.46
N GLU A 183 2.61 -1.47 23.58
CA GLU A 183 1.22 -1.89 23.74
C GLU A 183 0.32 -0.67 23.84
N GLU A 184 -0.83 -0.70 23.18
CA GLU A 184 -1.76 0.42 23.17
C GLU A 184 -2.43 0.63 24.54
N TRP A 185 -2.47 -0.43 25.35
CA TRP A 185 -3.05 -0.45 26.68
C TRP A 185 -2.12 -1.07 27.71
N ASP A 186 -1.70 -0.30 28.68
CA ASP A 186 -0.86 -0.73 29.81
C ASP A 186 -1.63 -0.82 31.13
N GLY A 187 -2.96 -0.71 31.10
CA GLY A 187 -3.83 -0.81 32.29
C GLY A 187 -3.98 0.49 33.08
N GLU A 188 -3.22 1.52 32.77
CA GLU A 188 -3.31 2.82 33.45
C GLU A 188 -3.44 3.95 32.43
N LEU A 189 -4.37 4.86 32.67
CA LEU A 189 -4.44 6.13 31.94
C LEU A 189 -3.32 7.03 32.47
N LYS A 190 -2.33 7.30 31.62
CA LYS A 190 -1.26 8.24 31.92
C LYS A 190 -1.65 9.65 31.54
N ASP A 191 -1.05 10.64 32.18
CA ASP A 191 -1.23 12.03 31.80
C ASP A 191 -0.75 12.28 30.36
N TYR A 192 -1.43 13.20 29.68
CA TYR A 192 -1.13 13.55 28.32
C TYR A 192 0.33 14.08 28.21
N GLY A 193 1.22 13.29 27.63
CA GLY A 193 2.64 13.63 27.52
C GLY A 193 3.60 12.72 28.26
N ASP A 194 3.11 11.80 29.09
CA ASP A 194 3.91 10.85 29.89
C ASP A 194 4.32 9.59 29.09
N ARG A 195 4.69 9.75 27.83
CA ARG A 195 5.10 8.64 26.95
C ARG A 195 6.54 8.76 26.49
#